data_a448a7cd877f42c6ca37f506057cda4b
#
_entry.id   a448a7cd877f42c6ca37f506057cda4b
#
_cell.length_a   1.000
_cell.length_b   1.000
_cell.length_c   1.000
_cell.angle_alpha   90.00
_cell.angle_beta   90.00
_cell.angle_gamma   90.00
#
_symmetry.space_group_name_H-M   'P 1'
#
loop_
_entity.id
_entity.type
_entity.pdbx_description
1 polymer ?
#
loop_
_entity_poly.entity_id
_entity_poly.type
_entity_poly.pdbx_seq_one_letter_code
_entity_poly.pdbx_strand_id
1 'polypeptide(L)'
;MAFSTKYLNDDEHVILDLHPHWWTFVKPSLAIVVSFVAWIKSHDIAEATAGNARKLIETSAMWLTLAALLLTVLWLAKVALTWSRTHFVLTNQRVIFRAGVIARTGIEIPLYRVNNINFYQSIFERMIGAGDLMIESGGEEGMQVFDNVRDPEQVQSFIQRAMHNAS
;
A
#
# COMPACT_ATOMS: atom_id res chain seq x y z
N MET A 1 8.18 -2.51 12.08
CA MET A 1 8.57 -1.90 13.38
C MET A 1 7.28 -1.53 14.08
N ALA A 2 7.14 -1.80 15.38
CA ALA A 2 5.95 -1.37 16.13
C ALA A 2 5.87 0.15 16.21
N PHE A 3 4.65 0.69 16.27
CA PHE A 3 4.41 2.13 16.44
C PHE A 3 5.07 2.61 17.74
N SER A 4 5.77 3.75 17.66
CA SER A 4 6.49 4.26 18.84
C SER A 4 5.52 4.82 19.88
N THR A 5 5.53 4.27 21.07
CA THR A 5 4.72 4.70 22.22
C THR A 5 5.02 6.14 22.67
N LYS A 6 6.13 6.74 22.19
CA LYS A 6 6.51 8.14 22.48
C LYS A 6 5.46 9.18 22.04
N TYR A 7 4.57 8.80 21.13
CA TYR A 7 3.53 9.71 20.57
C TYR A 7 2.15 9.49 21.19
N LEU A 8 2.06 8.66 22.22
CA LEU A 8 0.82 8.38 22.94
C LEU A 8 0.70 9.30 24.16
N ASN A 9 -0.54 9.60 24.55
CA ASN A 9 -0.87 10.29 25.80
C ASN A 9 -0.65 9.35 27.01
N ASP A 10 -0.64 9.89 28.22
CA ASP A 10 -0.29 9.13 29.44
C ASP A 10 -1.19 7.90 29.69
N ASP A 11 -2.48 7.94 29.35
CA ASP A 11 -3.41 6.79 29.50
C ASP A 11 -3.80 6.15 28.16
N GLU A 12 -3.02 6.44 27.11
CA GLU A 12 -3.28 5.93 25.76
C GLU A 12 -2.51 4.65 25.50
N HIS A 13 -3.21 3.60 25.05
CA HIS A 13 -2.59 2.33 24.66
C HIS A 13 -3.04 1.90 23.26
N VAL A 14 -2.14 1.22 22.56
CA VAL A 14 -2.40 0.68 21.23
C VAL A 14 -3.26 -0.57 21.34
N ILE A 15 -4.40 -0.58 20.64
CA ILE A 15 -5.27 -1.73 20.48
C ILE A 15 -4.85 -2.53 19.24
N LEU A 16 -4.49 -1.83 18.15
CA LEU A 16 -4.16 -2.42 16.87
C LEU A 16 -3.11 -1.58 16.14
N ASP A 17 -2.07 -2.22 15.59
CA ASP A 17 -1.06 -1.60 14.72
C ASP A 17 -0.94 -2.43 13.44
N LEU A 18 -1.33 -1.86 12.31
CA LEU A 18 -1.36 -2.52 11.02
C LEU A 18 -0.48 -1.79 10.01
N HIS A 19 0.15 -2.58 9.17
CA HIS A 19 0.76 -2.13 7.92
C HIS A 19 -0.19 -2.41 6.75
N PRO A 20 -0.07 -1.66 5.65
CA PRO A 20 -0.82 -1.96 4.43
C PRO A 20 -0.62 -3.42 4.00
N HIS A 21 -1.61 -3.99 3.33
CA HIS A 21 -1.56 -5.37 2.90
C HIS A 21 -0.42 -5.60 1.88
N TRP A 22 0.21 -6.77 1.90
CA TRP A 22 1.31 -7.16 1.00
C TRP A 22 0.94 -7.09 -0.50
N TRP A 23 -0.35 -7.05 -0.81
CA TRP A 23 -0.89 -6.90 -2.16
C TRP A 23 -0.31 -5.71 -2.93
N THR A 24 0.12 -4.66 -2.24
CA THR A 24 0.78 -3.50 -2.84
C THR A 24 2.02 -3.86 -3.66
N PHE A 25 2.67 -4.98 -3.37
CA PHE A 25 3.86 -5.45 -4.10
C PHE A 25 3.53 -6.18 -5.39
N VAL A 26 2.30 -6.61 -5.61
CA VAL A 26 1.93 -7.44 -6.78
C VAL A 26 2.07 -6.67 -8.08
N LYS A 27 1.65 -5.41 -8.12
CA LYS A 27 1.76 -4.57 -9.33
C LYS A 27 3.23 -4.42 -9.81
N PRO A 28 4.19 -4.01 -8.96
CA PRO A 28 5.59 -3.93 -9.39
C PRO A 28 6.21 -5.31 -9.69
N SER A 29 5.82 -6.37 -8.98
CA SER A 29 6.29 -7.73 -9.27
C SER A 29 5.81 -8.21 -10.64
N LEU A 30 4.55 -7.92 -11.00
CA LEU A 30 4.02 -8.25 -12.32
C LEU A 30 4.78 -7.50 -13.43
N ALA A 31 5.17 -6.26 -13.20
CA ALA A 31 5.96 -5.49 -14.15
C ALA A 31 7.34 -6.13 -14.43
N ILE A 32 7.97 -6.74 -13.43
CA ILE A 32 9.21 -7.52 -13.63
C ILE A 32 8.96 -8.69 -14.58
N VAL A 33 7.89 -9.46 -14.34
CA VAL A 33 7.54 -10.62 -15.16
C VAL A 33 7.27 -10.20 -16.61
N VAL A 34 6.50 -9.12 -16.80
CA VAL A 34 6.20 -8.57 -18.13
C VAL A 34 7.48 -8.11 -18.84
N SER A 35 8.37 -7.42 -18.14
CA SER A 35 9.67 -6.99 -18.71
C SER A 35 10.54 -8.17 -19.12
N PHE A 36 10.56 -9.25 -18.33
CA PHE A 36 11.30 -10.48 -18.63
C PHE A 36 10.73 -11.20 -19.84
N VAL A 37 9.41 -11.33 -19.93
CA VAL A 37 8.75 -11.95 -21.11
C VAL A 37 9.01 -11.11 -22.37
N ALA A 38 8.94 -9.79 -22.27
CA ALA A 38 9.26 -8.89 -23.40
C ALA A 38 10.72 -9.06 -23.86
N TRP A 39 11.64 -9.24 -22.92
CA TRP A 39 13.05 -9.51 -23.26
C TRP A 39 13.22 -10.85 -24.02
N ILE A 40 12.61 -11.94 -23.55
CA ILE A 40 12.65 -13.24 -24.25
C ILE A 40 12.11 -13.07 -25.68
N LYS A 41 10.94 -12.42 -25.84
CA LYS A 41 10.32 -12.22 -27.15
C LYS A 41 11.18 -11.35 -28.08
N SER A 42 11.87 -10.35 -27.56
CA SER A 42 12.78 -9.53 -28.37
C SER A 42 13.98 -10.33 -28.90
N HIS A 43 14.45 -11.30 -28.10
CA HIS A 43 15.52 -12.22 -28.53
C HIS A 43 15.06 -13.16 -29.65
N ASP A 44 13.86 -13.76 -29.49
CA ASP A 44 13.26 -14.61 -30.54
C ASP A 44 13.12 -13.85 -31.89
N ILE A 45 12.64 -12.59 -31.83
CA ILE A 45 12.47 -11.73 -33.02
C ILE A 45 13.84 -11.40 -33.64
N ALA A 46 14.85 -11.11 -32.82
CA ALA A 46 16.19 -10.80 -33.29
C ALA A 46 16.83 -12.02 -34.03
N GLU A 47 16.64 -13.22 -33.51
CA GLU A 47 17.12 -14.45 -34.17
C GLU A 47 16.44 -14.70 -35.50
N ALA A 48 15.17 -14.38 -35.64
CA ALA A 48 14.42 -14.52 -36.89
C ALA A 48 14.79 -13.45 -37.94
N THR A 49 15.58 -12.43 -37.58
CA THR A 49 15.93 -11.30 -38.43
C THR A 49 17.38 -11.41 -38.91
N ALA A 50 17.63 -11.19 -40.20
CA ALA A 50 18.97 -11.28 -40.79
C ALA A 50 19.64 -9.89 -40.95
N GLY A 51 20.99 -9.93 -40.98
CA GLY A 51 21.81 -8.76 -41.34
C GLY A 51 21.94 -7.67 -40.23
N ASN A 52 22.11 -6.42 -40.64
CA ASN A 52 22.34 -5.30 -39.72
C ASN A 52 21.13 -4.99 -38.83
N ALA A 53 19.94 -5.30 -39.28
CA ALA A 53 18.71 -5.12 -38.49
C ALA A 53 18.72 -5.98 -37.21
N ARG A 54 19.30 -7.20 -37.25
CA ARG A 54 19.46 -8.03 -36.06
C ARG A 54 20.21 -7.32 -34.95
N LYS A 55 21.38 -6.75 -35.24
CA LYS A 55 22.22 -6.04 -34.27
C LYS A 55 21.50 -4.83 -33.65
N LEU A 56 20.77 -4.09 -34.49
CA LEU A 56 19.98 -2.94 -34.00
C LEU A 56 18.87 -3.40 -33.04
N ILE A 57 18.14 -4.48 -33.36
CA ILE A 57 17.09 -5.04 -32.50
C ILE A 57 17.68 -5.53 -31.19
N GLU A 58 18.75 -6.32 -31.23
CA GLU A 58 19.42 -6.86 -30.04
C GLU A 58 19.91 -5.74 -29.10
N THR A 59 20.59 -4.74 -29.68
CA THR A 59 21.14 -3.61 -28.87
C THR A 59 20.03 -2.75 -28.27
N SER A 60 19.02 -2.38 -29.06
CA SER A 60 17.91 -1.57 -28.56
C SER A 60 17.06 -2.33 -27.53
N ALA A 61 16.78 -3.61 -27.74
CA ALA A 61 16.07 -4.44 -26.79
C ALA A 61 16.84 -4.58 -25.47
N MET A 62 18.15 -4.74 -25.51
CA MET A 62 18.98 -4.79 -24.32
C MET A 62 18.87 -3.49 -23.49
N TRP A 63 19.05 -2.32 -24.12
CA TRP A 63 18.95 -1.05 -23.41
C TRP A 63 17.56 -0.76 -22.87
N LEU A 64 16.51 -1.08 -23.65
CA LEU A 64 15.11 -0.93 -23.21
C LEU A 64 14.80 -1.83 -22.01
N THR A 65 15.30 -3.07 -22.02
CA THR A 65 15.08 -4.01 -20.93
C THR A 65 15.83 -3.60 -19.67
N LEU A 66 17.08 -3.13 -19.81
CA LEU A 66 17.85 -2.59 -18.67
C LEU A 66 17.17 -1.37 -18.06
N ALA A 67 16.67 -0.45 -18.90
CA ALA A 67 15.93 0.72 -18.44
C ALA A 67 14.62 0.31 -17.73
N ALA A 68 13.85 -0.62 -18.31
CA ALA A 68 12.62 -1.14 -17.70
C ALA A 68 12.90 -1.83 -16.36
N LEU A 69 13.95 -2.63 -16.28
CA LEU A 69 14.36 -3.29 -15.04
C LEU A 69 14.74 -2.26 -13.97
N LEU A 70 15.55 -1.26 -14.32
CA LEU A 70 15.95 -0.19 -13.40
C LEU A 70 14.73 0.55 -12.87
N LEU A 71 13.81 0.97 -13.74
CA LEU A 71 12.58 1.66 -13.36
C LEU A 71 11.70 0.80 -12.44
N THR A 72 11.60 -0.50 -12.74
CA THR A 72 10.83 -1.43 -11.91
C THR A 72 11.45 -1.64 -10.54
N VAL A 73 12.77 -1.74 -10.46
CA VAL A 73 13.49 -1.83 -9.17
C VAL A 73 13.30 -0.55 -8.34
N LEU A 74 13.39 0.63 -8.97
CA LEU A 74 13.13 1.90 -8.30
C LEU A 74 11.68 2.00 -7.82
N TRP A 75 10.72 1.54 -8.62
CA TRP A 75 9.31 1.48 -8.21
C TRP A 75 9.10 0.53 -7.04
N LEU A 76 9.69 -0.68 -7.09
CA LEU A 76 9.62 -1.65 -5.99
C LEU A 76 10.25 -1.08 -4.71
N ALA A 77 11.41 -0.43 -4.82
CA ALA A 77 12.05 0.23 -3.68
C ALA A 77 11.17 1.33 -3.08
N LYS A 78 10.53 2.17 -3.91
CA LYS A 78 9.56 3.18 -3.48
C LYS A 78 8.39 2.53 -2.74
N VAL A 79 7.80 1.47 -3.29
CA VAL A 79 6.68 0.74 -2.66
C VAL A 79 7.11 0.15 -1.33
N ALA A 80 8.27 -0.50 -1.26
CA ALA A 80 8.81 -1.08 -0.02
C ALA A 80 9.06 -0.01 1.06
N LEU A 81 9.64 1.13 0.68
CA LEU A 81 9.88 2.25 1.59
C LEU A 81 8.56 2.85 2.10
N THR A 82 7.59 3.05 1.21
CA THR A 82 6.27 3.57 1.59
C THR A 82 5.55 2.59 2.50
N TRP A 83 5.54 1.32 2.15
CA TRP A 83 4.93 0.26 2.95
C TRP A 83 5.52 0.19 4.37
N SER A 84 6.84 0.24 4.50
CA SER A 84 7.53 0.18 5.80
C SER A 84 7.31 1.42 6.68
N ARG A 85 6.85 2.53 6.09
CA ARG A 85 6.61 3.81 6.76
C ARG A 85 5.14 4.16 6.91
N THR A 86 4.25 3.28 6.45
CA THR A 86 2.79 3.45 6.59
C THR A 86 2.30 2.60 7.75
N HIS A 87 1.68 3.26 8.72
CA HIS A 87 1.07 2.66 9.90
C HIS A 87 -0.37 3.11 10.03
N PHE A 88 -1.27 2.16 10.26
CA PHE A 88 -2.63 2.39 10.71
C PHE A 88 -2.74 1.88 12.14
N VAL A 89 -2.91 2.78 13.08
CA VAL A 89 -2.91 2.48 14.51
C VAL A 89 -4.25 2.86 15.11
N LEU A 90 -4.87 1.92 15.79
CA LEU A 90 -6.04 2.15 16.63
C LEU A 90 -5.60 2.17 18.08
N THR A 91 -5.93 3.25 18.78
CA THR A 91 -5.76 3.34 20.24
C THR A 91 -7.13 3.33 20.94
N ASN A 92 -7.12 3.37 22.26
CA ASN A 92 -8.34 3.54 23.05
C ASN A 92 -8.95 4.97 22.97
N GLN A 93 -8.24 5.93 22.34
CA GLN A 93 -8.70 7.34 22.27
C GLN A 93 -8.89 7.85 20.83
N ARG A 94 -8.10 7.36 19.87
CA ARG A 94 -8.08 7.84 18.48
C ARG A 94 -7.61 6.80 17.47
N VAL A 95 -7.95 7.06 16.20
CA VAL A 95 -7.33 6.40 15.05
C VAL A 95 -6.18 7.27 14.57
N ILE A 96 -4.99 6.69 14.42
CA ILE A 96 -3.79 7.37 13.94
C ILE A 96 -3.37 6.72 12.63
N PHE A 97 -3.29 7.51 11.57
CA PHE A 97 -2.71 7.08 10.30
C PHE A 97 -1.47 7.91 10.01
N ARG A 98 -0.38 7.24 9.69
CA ARG A 98 0.87 7.89 9.29
C ARG A 98 1.41 7.22 8.06
N ALA A 99 1.72 8.01 7.05
CA ALA A 99 2.30 7.56 5.79
C ALA A 99 3.37 8.53 5.28
N GLY A 100 4.24 8.01 4.43
CA GLY A 100 5.20 8.80 3.67
C GLY A 100 6.66 8.65 4.12
N VAL A 101 7.55 8.78 3.13
CA VAL A 101 9.00 8.65 3.28
C VAL A 101 9.68 10.01 3.33
N ILE A 102 9.43 10.86 2.34
CA ILE A 102 10.00 12.20 2.17
C ILE A 102 9.01 13.23 2.73
N ALA A 103 7.83 13.30 2.15
CA ALA A 103 6.69 14.03 2.72
C ALA A 103 5.96 13.07 3.68
N ARG A 104 5.61 13.57 4.86
CA ARG A 104 4.89 12.79 5.88
C ARG A 104 3.46 13.30 5.98
N THR A 105 2.51 12.41 5.86
CA THR A 105 1.10 12.68 6.13
C THR A 105 0.72 11.98 7.42
N GLY A 106 0.12 12.71 8.33
CA GLY A 106 -0.44 12.18 9.57
C GLY A 106 -1.89 12.61 9.69
N ILE A 107 -2.78 11.66 9.92
CA ILE A 107 -4.20 11.89 10.20
C ILE A 107 -4.48 11.29 11.57
N GLU A 108 -5.09 12.05 12.45
CA GLU A 108 -5.46 11.60 13.79
C GLU A 108 -6.94 11.92 14.02
N ILE A 109 -7.76 10.89 14.10
CA ILE A 109 -9.22 11.02 14.26
C ILE A 109 -9.59 10.54 15.67
N PRO A 110 -9.97 11.43 16.60
CA PRO A 110 -10.47 11.04 17.90
C PRO A 110 -11.73 10.17 17.77
N LEU A 111 -11.83 9.09 18.56
CA LEU A 111 -12.95 8.13 18.46
C LEU A 111 -14.31 8.82 18.66
N TYR A 112 -14.41 9.83 19.51
CA TYR A 112 -15.65 10.59 19.72
C TYR A 112 -16.09 11.43 18.52
N ARG A 113 -15.20 11.64 17.50
CA ARG A 113 -15.51 12.36 16.25
C ARG A 113 -15.83 11.42 15.09
N VAL A 114 -15.65 10.13 15.27
CA VAL A 114 -16.00 9.15 14.24
C VAL A 114 -17.51 9.01 14.15
N ASN A 115 -18.08 9.39 13.01
CA ASN A 115 -19.52 9.32 12.77
C ASN A 115 -19.91 7.99 12.15
N ASN A 116 -19.14 7.54 11.14
CA ASN A 116 -19.44 6.33 10.41
C ASN A 116 -18.16 5.63 9.95
N ILE A 117 -18.21 4.30 9.85
CA ILE A 117 -17.11 3.47 9.40
C ILE A 117 -17.65 2.50 8.37
N ASN A 118 -17.16 2.62 7.16
CA ASN A 118 -17.49 1.73 6.06
C ASN A 118 -16.24 1.01 5.58
N PHE A 119 -16.40 -0.15 4.97
CA PHE A 119 -15.32 -0.80 4.25
C PHE A 119 -15.82 -1.24 2.87
N TYR A 120 -14.90 -1.36 1.94
CA TYR A 120 -15.13 -1.90 0.62
C TYR A 120 -14.15 -3.02 0.34
N GLN A 121 -14.65 -4.13 -0.17
CA GLN A 121 -13.85 -5.26 -0.65
C GLN A 121 -14.43 -5.77 -1.97
N SER A 122 -13.64 -5.77 -3.02
CA SER A 122 -13.96 -6.53 -4.23
C SER A 122 -13.88 -8.03 -3.94
N ILE A 123 -14.44 -8.86 -4.81
CA ILE A 123 -14.41 -10.33 -4.67
C ILE A 123 -12.97 -10.83 -4.51
N PHE A 124 -12.06 -10.24 -5.28
CA PHE A 124 -10.65 -10.61 -5.27
C PHE A 124 -9.94 -10.17 -3.97
N GLU A 125 -10.18 -8.96 -3.52
CA GLU A 125 -9.63 -8.44 -2.26
C GLU A 125 -10.14 -9.23 -1.06
N ARG A 126 -11.40 -9.66 -1.08
CA ARG A 126 -11.96 -10.54 -0.06
C ARG A 126 -11.24 -11.89 0.01
N MET A 127 -10.86 -12.47 -1.13
CA MET A 127 -10.11 -13.74 -1.17
C MET A 127 -8.72 -13.64 -0.52
N ILE A 128 -8.09 -12.47 -0.61
CA ILE A 128 -6.73 -12.24 -0.06
C ILE A 128 -6.75 -11.55 1.30
N GLY A 129 -7.92 -11.17 1.84
CA GLY A 129 -8.04 -10.46 3.11
C GLY A 129 -7.58 -9.01 3.05
N ALA A 130 -7.69 -8.34 1.88
CA ALA A 130 -7.42 -6.92 1.71
C ALA A 130 -8.72 -6.15 1.47
N GLY A 131 -8.69 -4.83 1.61
CA GLY A 131 -9.78 -3.94 1.24
C GLY A 131 -9.52 -2.51 1.70
N ASP A 132 -10.47 -1.63 1.39
CA ASP A 132 -10.36 -0.22 1.74
C ASP A 132 -11.29 0.09 2.91
N LEU A 133 -10.80 0.88 3.86
CA LEU A 133 -11.56 1.33 5.02
C LEU A 133 -11.83 2.83 4.88
N MET A 134 -13.08 3.21 5.06
CA MET A 134 -13.54 4.59 5.00
C MET A 134 -14.05 5.02 6.38
N ILE A 135 -13.45 6.06 6.94
CA ILE A 135 -13.84 6.64 8.22
C ILE A 135 -14.36 8.06 7.96
N GLU A 136 -15.61 8.29 8.33
CA GLU A 136 -16.22 9.60 8.28
C GLU A 136 -16.09 10.28 9.63
N SER A 137 -15.47 11.47 9.64
CA SER A 137 -15.26 12.29 10.82
C SER A 137 -16.16 13.52 10.80
N GLY A 138 -16.68 13.92 11.95
CA GLY A 138 -17.47 15.14 12.13
C GLY A 138 -16.68 16.46 12.09
N GLY A 139 -15.38 16.42 11.71
CA GLY A 139 -14.50 17.60 11.58
C GLY A 139 -14.38 18.09 10.13
N GLU A 140 -13.52 19.10 9.92
CA GLU A 140 -13.21 19.65 8.60
C GLU A 140 -12.56 18.63 7.64
N GLU A 141 -12.01 17.55 8.18
CA GLU A 141 -11.31 16.50 7.42
C GLU A 141 -12.26 15.57 6.63
N GLY A 142 -13.57 15.58 6.96
CA GLY A 142 -14.59 14.81 6.24
C GLY A 142 -14.37 13.31 6.24
N MET A 143 -14.53 12.69 5.05
CA MET A 143 -14.32 11.26 4.87
C MET A 143 -12.85 10.97 4.52
N GLN A 144 -12.23 10.09 5.30
CA GLN A 144 -10.87 9.60 5.07
C GLN A 144 -10.90 8.17 4.54
N VAL A 145 -10.14 7.91 3.48
CA VAL A 145 -10.03 6.58 2.86
C VAL A 145 -8.65 6.02 3.13
N PHE A 146 -8.61 4.79 3.62
CA PHE A 146 -7.39 4.04 3.92
C PHE A 146 -7.36 2.81 3.01
N ASP A 147 -6.48 2.85 2.01
CA ASP A 147 -6.39 1.80 1.00
C ASP A 147 -5.60 0.59 1.50
N ASN A 148 -5.97 -0.60 0.99
CA ASN A 148 -5.25 -1.85 1.24
C ASN A 148 -5.07 -2.20 2.73
N VAL A 149 -6.08 -1.95 3.54
CA VAL A 149 -6.12 -2.37 4.94
C VAL A 149 -6.29 -3.89 5.00
N ARG A 150 -5.55 -4.53 5.92
CA ARG A 150 -5.73 -5.96 6.19
C ARG A 150 -7.01 -6.18 6.99
N ASP A 151 -7.82 -7.15 6.55
CA ASP A 151 -9.06 -7.58 7.19
C ASP A 151 -9.96 -6.40 7.63
N PRO A 152 -10.41 -5.52 6.70
CA PRO A 152 -11.07 -4.26 7.04
C PRO A 152 -12.39 -4.46 7.81
N GLU A 153 -13.08 -5.59 7.64
CA GLU A 153 -14.26 -5.97 8.43
C GLU A 153 -13.91 -6.14 9.91
N GLN A 154 -12.80 -6.81 10.21
CA GLN A 154 -12.32 -6.95 11.58
C GLN A 154 -11.89 -5.60 12.17
N VAL A 155 -11.18 -4.80 11.37
CA VAL A 155 -10.74 -3.46 11.79
C VAL A 155 -11.94 -2.57 12.11
N GLN A 156 -12.99 -2.60 11.28
CA GLN A 156 -14.25 -1.90 11.57
C GLN A 156 -14.82 -2.34 12.92
N SER A 157 -14.89 -3.64 13.20
CA SER A 157 -15.38 -4.19 14.47
C SER A 157 -14.54 -3.73 15.66
N PHE A 158 -13.21 -3.64 15.52
CA PHE A 158 -12.32 -3.14 16.59
C PHE A 158 -12.57 -1.67 16.87
N ILE A 159 -12.71 -0.84 15.82
CA ILE A 159 -12.98 0.59 15.99
C ILE A 159 -14.35 0.79 16.67
N GLN A 160 -15.39 0.09 16.23
CA GLN A 160 -16.72 0.18 16.84
C GLN A 160 -16.71 -0.19 18.33
N ARG A 161 -15.99 -1.25 18.69
CA ARG A 161 -15.81 -1.63 20.11
C ARG A 161 -15.05 -0.58 20.90
N ALA A 162 -13.98 -0.02 20.32
CA ALA A 162 -13.22 1.05 20.96
C ALA A 162 -14.08 2.31 21.18
N MET A 163 -14.92 2.69 20.20
CA MET A 163 -15.88 3.80 20.34
C MET A 163 -16.88 3.56 21.47
N HIS A 164 -17.41 2.33 21.58
CA HIS A 164 -18.35 2.00 22.65
C HIS A 164 -17.72 2.04 24.04
N ASN A 165 -16.47 1.66 24.15
CA ASN A 165 -15.74 1.69 25.44
C ASN A 165 -15.27 3.10 25.82
N ALA A 166 -15.21 4.03 24.86
CA ALA A 166 -14.78 5.42 25.07
C ALA A 166 -15.96 6.39 25.38
N SER A 167 -17.22 5.92 25.20
CA SER A 167 -18.46 6.67 25.53
C SER A 167 -18.94 6.34 26.94
#